data_49aa9c3c8e6f7242ac8a4c35aea7495d
#
_entry.id   49aa9c3c8e6f7242ac8a4c35aea7495d
#
_cell.length_a   1.000
_cell.length_b   1.000
_cell.length_c   1.000
_cell.angle_alpha   90.00
_cell.angle_beta   90.00
_cell.angle_gamma   90.00
#
_symmetry.space_group_name_H-M   'P 1'
#
loop_
_entity.id
_entity.type
_entity.pdbx_description
1 polymer ?
#
loop_
_entity_poly.entity_id
_entity_poly.type
_entity_poly.pdbx_seq_one_letter_code
_entity_poly.pdbx_strand_id
1 'polypeptide(L)'
;MENNSKFIIGLLILFLFISCKTAQKKQEKEKEEKEYANYLETYHSDFFQKYSKREVIYYDYFDKFLAYRREQERQIQLKKSDLKLNEVYYYYYGDICLVLFSDDGQMYRNKFNINHRFVDVIGDTLVKIKEPIELWSYASFKLKDNKLYTLTKERVPYSEWYETITYNFRNDSIIADKMYKSNLHHKKKWLATTREAYNIRMVCKPTLEVEEEFITIEGHKIKHYIVTGEFLLK
;
A
#
# COMPACT_ATOMS: atom_id res chain seq x y z
N MET A 1 -5.13 53.58 -17.92
CA MET A 1 -4.16 53.33 -16.80
C MET A 1 -4.55 52.15 -15.89
N GLU A 2 -5.79 51.76 -15.82
CA GLU A 2 -6.28 50.67 -14.93
C GLU A 2 -5.84 49.25 -15.30
N ASN A 3 -5.63 48.95 -16.58
CA ASN A 3 -5.19 47.65 -17.04
C ASN A 3 -3.73 47.27 -16.70
N ASN A 4 -2.85 48.27 -16.63
CA ASN A 4 -1.45 48.04 -16.30
C ASN A 4 -1.26 47.70 -14.80
N SER A 5 -2.08 48.27 -13.92
CA SER A 5 -2.05 47.96 -12.48
C SER A 5 -2.43 46.52 -12.17
N LYS A 6 -3.49 45.99 -12.85
CA LYS A 6 -3.93 44.58 -12.68
C LYS A 6 -2.90 43.58 -13.19
N PHE A 7 -2.17 43.93 -14.26
CA PHE A 7 -1.11 43.11 -14.81
C PHE A 7 0.12 43.05 -13.88
N ILE A 8 0.50 44.17 -13.31
CA ILE A 8 1.63 44.26 -12.34
C ILE A 8 1.32 43.47 -11.06
N ILE A 9 0.08 43.56 -10.55
CA ILE A 9 -0.36 42.80 -9.37
C ILE A 9 -0.33 41.29 -9.67
N GLY A 10 -0.81 40.87 -10.84
CA GLY A 10 -0.75 39.48 -11.27
C GLY A 10 0.68 38.92 -11.34
N LEU A 11 1.61 39.74 -11.86
CA LEU A 11 3.02 39.36 -11.97
C LEU A 11 3.69 39.26 -10.58
N LEU A 12 3.39 40.18 -9.66
CA LEU A 12 3.85 40.12 -8.27
C LEU A 12 3.36 38.88 -7.53
N ILE A 13 2.09 38.54 -7.69
CA ILE A 13 1.51 37.32 -7.11
C ILE A 13 2.22 36.07 -7.66
N LEU A 14 2.46 36.01 -8.97
CA LEU A 14 3.18 34.89 -9.61
C LEU A 14 4.60 34.74 -9.06
N PHE A 15 5.33 35.86 -8.88
CA PHE A 15 6.67 35.86 -8.27
C PHE A 15 6.65 35.39 -6.81
N LEU A 16 5.64 35.75 -6.02
CA LEU A 16 5.49 35.29 -4.65
C LEU A 16 5.25 33.77 -4.61
N PHE A 17 4.44 33.22 -5.50
CA PHE A 17 4.22 31.77 -5.58
C PHE A 17 5.49 31.00 -6.00
N ILE A 18 6.26 31.53 -6.94
CA ILE A 18 7.53 30.90 -7.38
C ILE A 18 8.55 30.94 -6.25
N SER A 19 8.71 32.08 -5.55
CA SER A 19 9.65 32.19 -4.44
C SER A 19 9.28 31.31 -3.26
N CYS A 20 8.00 31.19 -2.94
CA CYS A 20 7.51 30.31 -1.88
C CYS A 20 7.78 28.84 -2.19
N LYS A 21 7.53 28.37 -3.43
CA LYS A 21 7.85 27.01 -3.85
C LYS A 21 9.36 26.71 -3.83
N THR A 22 10.17 27.68 -4.16
CA THR A 22 11.64 27.52 -4.15
C THR A 22 12.14 27.43 -2.71
N ALA A 23 11.62 28.25 -1.80
CA ALA A 23 11.95 28.20 -0.38
C ALA A 23 11.53 26.86 0.25
N GLN A 24 10.32 26.37 -0.05
CA GLN A 24 9.84 25.05 0.41
C GLN A 24 10.75 23.93 -0.07
N LYS A 25 11.11 23.90 -1.36
CA LYS A 25 12.02 22.88 -1.89
C LYS A 25 13.39 22.91 -1.23
N LYS A 26 13.90 24.11 -0.91
CA LYS A 26 15.17 24.25 -0.21
C LYS A 26 15.09 23.69 1.20
N GLN A 27 14.02 23.99 1.94
CA GLN A 27 13.79 23.46 3.29
C GLN A 27 13.61 21.93 3.28
N GLU A 28 12.87 21.38 2.30
CA GLU A 28 12.72 19.94 2.15
C GLU A 28 14.07 19.26 1.90
N LYS A 29 14.89 19.85 1.03
CA LYS A 29 16.24 19.34 0.74
C LYS A 29 17.15 19.37 1.97
N GLU A 30 17.19 20.49 2.68
CA GLU A 30 17.99 20.64 3.92
C GLU A 30 17.54 19.63 5.01
N LYS A 31 16.23 19.39 5.09
CA LYS A 31 15.67 18.38 6.00
C LYS A 31 16.11 16.97 5.59
N GLU A 32 16.01 16.63 4.30
CA GLU A 32 16.43 15.32 3.79
C GLU A 32 17.93 15.10 3.98
N GLU A 33 18.77 16.11 3.76
CA GLU A 33 20.21 16.05 4.02
C GLU A 33 20.52 15.76 5.50
N LYS A 34 19.79 16.41 6.40
CA LYS A 34 19.94 16.20 7.84
C LYS A 34 19.48 14.80 8.28
N GLU A 35 18.36 14.33 7.76
CA GLU A 35 17.86 12.99 8.02
C GLU A 35 18.84 11.93 7.50
N TYR A 36 19.41 12.13 6.32
CA TYR A 36 20.42 11.24 5.76
C TYR A 36 21.72 11.22 6.58
N ALA A 37 22.20 12.37 7.02
CA ALA A 37 23.36 12.45 7.90
C ALA A 37 23.14 11.67 9.21
N ASN A 38 21.98 11.84 9.85
CA ASN A 38 21.62 11.09 11.06
C ASN A 38 21.53 9.58 10.80
N TYR A 39 21.00 9.16 9.65
CA TYR A 39 20.97 7.77 9.25
C TYR A 39 22.37 7.19 9.11
N LEU A 40 23.28 7.89 8.44
CA LEU A 40 24.68 7.46 8.29
C LEU A 40 25.41 7.39 9.63
N GLU A 41 25.22 8.38 10.50
CA GLU A 41 25.82 8.36 11.83
C GLU A 41 25.34 7.16 12.67
N THR A 42 24.06 6.81 12.54
CA THR A 42 23.47 5.71 13.30
C THR A 42 23.84 4.34 12.78
N TYR A 43 23.81 4.12 11.46
CA TYR A 43 23.91 2.80 10.85
C TYR A 43 25.22 2.55 10.09
N HIS A 44 25.99 3.59 9.81
CA HIS A 44 27.23 3.57 9.02
C HIS A 44 28.26 4.55 9.59
N SER A 45 28.47 4.49 10.91
CA SER A 45 29.31 5.43 11.65
C SER A 45 30.75 5.54 11.12
N ASP A 46 31.36 4.41 10.74
CA ASP A 46 32.72 4.40 10.18
C ASP A 46 32.82 5.14 8.85
N PHE A 47 31.78 4.99 8.01
CA PHE A 47 31.66 5.72 6.77
C PHE A 47 31.47 7.21 7.04
N PHE A 48 30.56 7.56 7.96
CA PHE A 48 30.26 8.94 8.33
C PHE A 48 31.46 9.69 8.90
N GLN A 49 32.29 9.01 9.71
CA GLN A 49 33.51 9.58 10.27
C GLN A 49 34.61 9.82 9.23
N LYS A 50 34.72 8.92 8.24
CA LYS A 50 35.72 9.00 7.17
C LYS A 50 35.48 10.16 6.20
N TYR A 51 34.23 10.48 5.94
CA TYR A 51 33.84 11.55 5.02
C TYR A 51 33.41 12.77 5.86
N SER A 52 34.23 13.81 5.84
CA SER A 52 33.95 15.04 6.59
C SER A 52 32.58 15.58 6.21
N LYS A 53 31.93 16.29 7.15
CA LYS A 53 30.56 16.84 7.05
C LYS A 53 30.25 17.65 5.78
N ARG A 54 31.24 17.98 4.93
CA ARG A 54 31.07 18.75 3.70
C ARG A 54 30.95 17.93 2.42
N GLU A 55 31.28 16.63 2.46
CA GLU A 55 31.20 15.74 1.30
C GLU A 55 30.47 14.45 1.65
N VAL A 56 29.29 14.58 2.22
CA VAL A 56 28.40 13.41 2.35
C VAL A 56 28.02 13.01 0.93
N ILE A 57 28.77 12.04 0.40
CA ILE A 57 28.54 11.51 -0.93
C ILE A 57 27.24 10.72 -0.87
N TYR A 58 26.21 11.30 -1.45
CA TYR A 58 24.83 10.83 -1.50
C TYR A 58 24.67 9.41 -2.09
N TYR A 59 25.73 8.83 -2.73
CA TYR A 59 25.52 7.74 -3.65
C TYR A 59 25.57 6.33 -3.01
N ASP A 60 26.45 6.07 -2.06
CA ASP A 60 26.68 4.68 -1.62
C ASP A 60 25.57 4.12 -0.72
N TYR A 61 24.91 4.94 0.07
CA TYR A 61 23.88 4.52 1.03
C TYR A 61 22.52 5.17 0.83
N PHE A 62 22.37 6.03 -0.17
CA PHE A 62 21.15 6.81 -0.36
C PHE A 62 19.93 5.93 -0.65
N ASP A 63 20.08 4.88 -1.45
CA ASP A 63 19.00 3.93 -1.72
C ASP A 63 18.57 3.17 -0.45
N LYS A 64 19.54 2.81 0.42
CA LYS A 64 19.28 2.19 1.71
C LYS A 64 18.57 3.14 2.67
N PHE A 65 18.98 4.41 2.68
CA PHE A 65 18.30 5.46 3.44
C PHE A 65 16.86 5.67 2.95
N LEU A 66 16.62 5.73 1.65
CA LEU A 66 15.27 5.85 1.11
C LEU A 66 14.40 4.63 1.47
N ALA A 67 14.97 3.43 1.46
CA ALA A 67 14.27 2.22 1.91
C ALA A 67 13.93 2.29 3.41
N TYR A 68 14.89 2.67 4.24
CA TYR A 68 14.70 2.90 5.68
C TYR A 68 13.60 3.93 5.95
N ARG A 69 13.65 5.09 5.28
CA ARG A 69 12.66 6.17 5.43
C ARG A 69 11.25 5.71 5.04
N ARG A 70 11.12 5.00 3.92
CA ARG A 70 9.83 4.41 3.51
C ARG A 70 9.29 3.46 4.57
N GLU A 71 10.16 2.64 5.16
CA GLU A 71 9.75 1.72 6.21
C GLU A 71 9.32 2.46 7.48
N GLN A 72 10.03 3.51 7.89
CA GLN A 72 9.61 4.36 9.02
C GLN A 72 8.26 5.03 8.76
N GLU A 73 8.06 5.59 7.57
CA GLU A 73 6.77 6.16 7.17
C GLU A 73 5.66 5.11 7.20
N ARG A 74 5.93 3.91 6.70
CA ARG A 74 5.00 2.78 6.73
C ARG A 74 4.61 2.40 8.17
N GLN A 75 5.57 2.26 9.06
CA GLN A 75 5.33 1.93 10.46
C GLN A 75 4.50 3.00 11.19
N ILE A 76 4.76 4.28 10.90
CA ILE A 76 3.97 5.39 11.43
C ILE A 76 2.52 5.33 10.95
N GLN A 77 2.31 5.04 9.66
CA GLN A 77 0.96 4.92 9.09
C GLN A 77 0.21 3.70 9.64
N LEU A 78 0.90 2.56 9.80
CA LEU A 78 0.33 1.36 10.40
C LEU A 78 -0.15 1.61 11.83
N LYS A 79 0.66 2.27 12.66
CA LYS A 79 0.29 2.61 14.05
C LYS A 79 -0.91 3.55 14.14
N LYS A 80 -1.19 4.33 13.09
CA LYS A 80 -2.32 5.27 13.02
C LYS A 80 -3.56 4.66 12.35
N SER A 81 -3.44 3.48 11.75
CA SER A 81 -4.53 2.82 11.04
C SER A 81 -5.13 1.71 11.89
N ASP A 82 -6.38 1.35 11.56
CA ASP A 82 -7.06 0.19 12.14
C ASP A 82 -6.75 -1.11 11.35
N LEU A 83 -5.75 -1.08 10.45
CA LEU A 83 -5.35 -2.26 9.68
C LEU A 83 -4.63 -3.26 10.58
N LYS A 84 -5.18 -4.46 10.68
CA LYS A 84 -4.57 -5.59 11.36
C LYS A 84 -3.76 -6.39 10.35
N LEU A 85 -2.44 -6.38 10.53
CA LEU A 85 -1.53 -7.17 9.69
C LEU A 85 -1.54 -8.63 10.10
N ASN A 86 -1.33 -9.50 9.12
CA ASN A 86 -1.27 -10.95 9.28
C ASN A 86 -2.55 -11.57 9.88
N GLU A 87 -3.65 -10.84 9.84
CA GLU A 87 -4.98 -11.35 10.14
C GLU A 87 -5.80 -11.45 8.86
N VAL A 88 -6.74 -12.41 8.80
CA VAL A 88 -7.57 -12.65 7.62
C VAL A 88 -8.78 -11.74 7.65
N TYR A 89 -8.99 -11.06 6.54
CA TYR A 89 -10.23 -10.34 6.22
C TYR A 89 -11.05 -11.16 5.25
N TYR A 90 -12.35 -11.04 5.39
CA TYR A 90 -13.33 -11.69 4.54
C TYR A 90 -14.24 -10.66 3.88
N TYR A 91 -14.61 -10.90 2.64
CA TYR A 91 -15.75 -10.25 1.99
C TYR A 91 -16.44 -11.22 1.03
N TYR A 92 -17.71 -10.93 0.76
CA TYR A 92 -18.51 -11.68 -0.19
C TYR A 92 -18.88 -10.80 -1.38
N TYR A 93 -18.57 -11.28 -2.57
CA TYR A 93 -18.95 -10.65 -3.84
C TYR A 93 -19.23 -11.74 -4.90
N GLY A 94 -20.39 -12.40 -4.76
CA GLY A 94 -20.72 -13.58 -5.53
C GLY A 94 -19.93 -14.83 -5.12
N ASP A 95 -18.70 -14.64 -4.66
CA ASP A 95 -17.80 -15.64 -4.12
C ASP A 95 -17.25 -15.22 -2.76
N ILE A 96 -16.77 -16.18 -2.00
CA ILE A 96 -16.01 -15.93 -0.75
C ILE A 96 -14.62 -15.47 -1.15
N CYS A 97 -14.21 -14.33 -0.61
CA CYS A 97 -12.86 -13.80 -0.77
C CYS A 97 -12.20 -13.70 0.60
N LEU A 98 -11.08 -14.39 0.78
CA LEU A 98 -10.20 -14.24 1.92
C LEU A 98 -9.01 -13.37 1.51
N VAL A 99 -8.68 -12.40 2.37
CA VAL A 99 -7.63 -11.41 2.13
C VAL A 99 -6.77 -11.29 3.38
N LEU A 100 -5.47 -11.19 3.20
CA LEU A 100 -4.50 -10.94 4.24
C LEU A 100 -3.56 -9.79 3.81
N PHE A 101 -3.32 -8.86 4.70
CA PHE A 101 -2.33 -7.79 4.52
C PHE A 101 -1.09 -8.14 5.35
N SER A 102 0.02 -8.39 4.67
CA SER A 102 1.25 -8.79 5.33
C SER A 102 2.16 -7.60 5.65
N ASP A 103 3.05 -7.79 6.60
CA ASP A 103 4.05 -6.80 7.01
C ASP A 103 5.07 -6.46 5.90
N ASP A 104 5.18 -7.28 4.86
CA ASP A 104 6.00 -7.01 3.67
C ASP A 104 5.37 -6.01 2.69
N GLY A 105 4.16 -5.52 2.97
CA GLY A 105 3.43 -4.58 2.10
C GLY A 105 2.69 -5.25 0.95
N GLN A 106 2.54 -6.58 0.99
CA GLN A 106 1.76 -7.35 0.03
C GLN A 106 0.38 -7.70 0.59
N MET A 107 -0.59 -7.74 -0.30
CA MET A 107 -1.92 -8.28 -0.07
C MET A 107 -2.00 -9.67 -0.69
N TYR A 108 -2.35 -10.64 0.11
CA TYR A 108 -2.56 -12.03 -0.31
C TYR A 108 -4.05 -12.29 -0.41
N ARG A 109 -4.47 -13.07 -1.38
CA ARG A 109 -5.89 -13.34 -1.64
C ARG A 109 -6.13 -14.73 -2.19
N ASN A 110 -7.27 -15.30 -1.80
CA ASN A 110 -7.92 -16.36 -2.55
C ASN A 110 -9.42 -16.04 -2.69
N LYS A 111 -10.00 -16.52 -3.79
CA LYS A 111 -11.40 -16.38 -4.12
C LYS A 111 -11.96 -17.73 -4.53
N PHE A 112 -13.05 -18.14 -3.89
CA PHE A 112 -13.70 -19.44 -4.16
C PHE A 112 -15.21 -19.35 -3.98
N ASN A 113 -15.91 -20.23 -4.69
CA ASN A 113 -17.36 -20.31 -4.59
C ASN A 113 -17.77 -20.91 -3.22
N ILE A 114 -18.92 -20.49 -2.71
CA ILE A 114 -19.48 -21.00 -1.44
C ILE A 114 -19.69 -22.52 -1.43
N ASN A 115 -19.92 -23.14 -2.60
CA ASN A 115 -20.05 -24.59 -2.76
C ASN A 115 -18.71 -25.29 -3.06
N HIS A 116 -17.59 -24.60 -2.84
CA HIS A 116 -16.29 -25.19 -3.10
C HIS A 116 -15.99 -26.32 -2.11
N ARG A 117 -15.34 -27.40 -2.60
CA ARG A 117 -15.03 -28.60 -1.80
C ARG A 117 -14.23 -28.31 -0.52
N PHE A 118 -13.50 -27.21 -0.46
CA PHE A 118 -12.66 -26.81 0.67
C PHE A 118 -13.44 -26.26 1.86
N VAL A 119 -14.72 -25.97 1.70
CA VAL A 119 -15.54 -25.35 2.74
C VAL A 119 -16.87 -26.08 2.91
N ASP A 120 -17.41 -26.07 4.14
CA ASP A 120 -18.78 -26.38 4.45
C ASP A 120 -19.49 -25.14 4.96
N VAL A 121 -20.70 -24.90 4.50
CA VAL A 121 -21.54 -23.82 5.01
C VAL A 121 -22.66 -24.42 5.85
N ILE A 122 -22.64 -24.10 7.13
CA ILE A 122 -23.57 -24.66 8.13
C ILE A 122 -24.58 -23.57 8.49
N GLY A 123 -25.87 -23.86 8.28
CA GLY A 123 -26.97 -22.95 8.61
C GLY A 123 -26.87 -21.60 7.92
N ASP A 124 -26.38 -21.56 6.68
CA ASP A 124 -26.23 -20.39 5.80
C ASP A 124 -25.38 -19.25 6.36
N THR A 125 -24.72 -19.46 7.50
CA THR A 125 -23.97 -18.39 8.17
C THR A 125 -22.57 -18.77 8.62
N LEU A 126 -22.34 -20.01 9.01
CA LEU A 126 -21.03 -20.48 9.49
C LEU A 126 -20.28 -21.17 8.35
N VAL A 127 -19.13 -20.66 7.99
CA VAL A 127 -18.21 -21.30 7.03
C VAL A 127 -17.12 -22.01 7.80
N LYS A 128 -17.02 -23.33 7.61
CA LYS A 128 -15.95 -24.16 8.13
C LYS A 128 -15.00 -24.56 7.02
N ILE A 129 -13.72 -24.26 7.18
CA ILE A 129 -12.67 -24.67 6.26
C ILE A 129 -12.34 -26.14 6.54
N LYS A 130 -12.55 -27.03 5.56
CA LYS A 130 -12.26 -28.46 5.63
C LYS A 130 -10.84 -28.82 5.22
N GLU A 131 -10.39 -28.17 4.16
CA GLU A 131 -9.03 -28.29 3.65
C GLU A 131 -8.37 -26.92 3.70
N PRO A 132 -7.09 -26.82 4.07
CA PRO A 132 -6.38 -25.54 4.15
C PRO A 132 -6.51 -24.73 2.87
N ILE A 133 -6.76 -23.43 2.99
CA ILE A 133 -6.91 -22.50 1.87
C ILE A 133 -5.63 -21.70 1.71
N GLU A 134 -5.01 -21.80 0.56
CA GLU A 134 -3.80 -21.04 0.23
C GLU A 134 -4.16 -19.62 -0.23
N LEU A 135 -3.54 -18.61 0.37
CA LEU A 135 -3.59 -17.22 -0.08
C LEU A 135 -2.30 -16.88 -0.82
N TRP A 136 -2.44 -16.40 -2.03
CA TRP A 136 -1.33 -16.01 -2.90
C TRP A 136 -1.19 -14.51 -3.03
N SER A 137 0.04 -14.04 -3.24
CA SER A 137 0.30 -12.62 -3.48
C SER A 137 -0.55 -12.12 -4.66
N TYR A 138 -1.33 -11.07 -4.41
CA TYR A 138 -2.28 -10.52 -5.38
C TYR A 138 -2.03 -9.07 -5.71
N ALA A 139 -1.72 -8.26 -4.70
CA ALA A 139 -1.53 -6.82 -4.84
C ALA A 139 -0.48 -6.32 -3.87
N SER A 140 0.15 -5.21 -4.18
CA SER A 140 0.85 -4.43 -3.16
C SER A 140 -0.12 -3.46 -2.48
N PHE A 141 0.17 -3.07 -1.23
CA PHE A 141 -0.62 -2.06 -0.54
C PHE A 141 0.23 -0.98 0.11
N LYS A 142 -0.39 0.15 0.37
CA LYS A 142 0.19 1.24 1.16
C LYS A 142 -0.90 1.96 1.96
N LEU A 143 -0.48 2.51 3.08
CA LEU A 143 -1.29 3.39 3.91
C LEU A 143 -0.87 4.84 3.69
N LYS A 144 -1.83 5.72 3.53
CA LYS A 144 -1.61 7.16 3.42
C LYS A 144 -2.86 7.90 3.84
N ASP A 145 -2.71 8.93 4.69
CA ASP A 145 -3.81 9.81 5.12
C ASP A 145 -5.02 9.02 5.68
N ASN A 146 -4.74 8.03 6.52
CA ASN A 146 -5.71 7.10 7.11
C ASN A 146 -6.59 6.36 6.07
N LYS A 147 -6.04 6.13 4.87
CA LYS A 147 -6.66 5.32 3.81
C LYS A 147 -5.73 4.18 3.42
N LEU A 148 -6.32 3.06 3.06
CA LEU A 148 -5.63 1.95 2.44
C LEU A 148 -5.73 2.06 0.92
N TYR A 149 -4.63 1.84 0.24
CA TYR A 149 -4.52 1.78 -1.22
C TYR A 149 -3.95 0.44 -1.62
N THR A 150 -4.65 -0.30 -2.47
CA THR A 150 -4.10 -1.51 -3.09
C THR A 150 -3.76 -1.24 -4.55
N LEU A 151 -2.72 -1.88 -5.03
CA LEU A 151 -2.29 -1.82 -6.40
C LEU A 151 -2.15 -3.22 -6.97
N THR A 152 -2.91 -3.49 -8.00
CA THR A 152 -2.87 -4.74 -8.77
C THR A 152 -2.39 -4.47 -10.19
N LYS A 153 -1.62 -5.40 -10.73
CA LYS A 153 -1.32 -5.47 -12.15
C LYS A 153 -2.17 -6.58 -12.77
N GLU A 154 -3.18 -6.19 -13.52
CA GLU A 154 -4.06 -7.12 -14.20
C GLU A 154 -3.52 -7.41 -15.60
N ARG A 155 -3.57 -8.67 -15.99
CA ARG A 155 -3.09 -9.12 -17.29
C ARG A 155 -4.08 -10.11 -17.90
N VAL A 156 -4.49 -9.84 -19.11
CA VAL A 156 -5.24 -10.77 -19.96
C VAL A 156 -4.51 -10.94 -21.29
N PRO A 157 -4.80 -11.97 -22.10
CA PRO A 157 -4.24 -12.04 -23.43
C PRO A 157 -4.45 -10.72 -24.18
N TYR A 158 -3.42 -10.11 -24.70
CA TYR A 158 -3.43 -8.85 -25.46
C TYR A 158 -3.66 -7.55 -24.68
N SER A 159 -3.81 -7.56 -23.35
CA SER A 159 -4.00 -6.33 -22.57
C SER A 159 -3.42 -6.44 -21.17
N GLU A 160 -2.83 -5.36 -20.71
CA GLU A 160 -2.29 -5.23 -19.37
C GLU A 160 -2.68 -3.86 -18.81
N TRP A 161 -3.10 -3.79 -17.54
CA TRP A 161 -3.39 -2.52 -16.87
C TRP A 161 -3.11 -2.60 -15.38
N TYR A 162 -3.04 -1.44 -14.78
CA TYR A 162 -2.91 -1.30 -13.32
C TYR A 162 -4.23 -0.83 -12.74
N GLU A 163 -4.61 -1.43 -11.64
CA GLU A 163 -5.81 -1.08 -10.90
C GLU A 163 -5.41 -0.68 -9.47
N THR A 164 -5.85 0.50 -9.06
CA THR A 164 -5.68 0.98 -7.70
C THR A 164 -7.04 1.13 -7.07
N ILE A 165 -7.27 0.48 -5.94
CA ILE A 165 -8.49 0.64 -5.15
C ILE A 165 -8.11 1.38 -3.87
N THR A 166 -8.91 2.40 -3.53
CA THR A 166 -8.82 3.12 -2.26
C THR A 166 -9.88 2.61 -1.31
N TYR A 167 -9.51 2.49 -0.05
CA TYR A 167 -10.42 2.01 0.99
C TYR A 167 -10.40 2.95 2.18
N ASN A 168 -11.54 3.08 2.84
CA ASN A 168 -11.71 3.78 4.11
C ASN A 168 -11.87 2.76 5.25
N PHE A 169 -11.32 3.08 6.41
CA PHE A 169 -11.58 2.32 7.63
C PHE A 169 -12.90 2.77 8.27
N ARG A 170 -13.72 1.83 8.67
CA ARG A 170 -14.95 2.06 9.43
C ARG A 170 -15.14 0.98 10.47
N ASN A 171 -14.91 1.31 11.74
CA ASN A 171 -14.95 0.37 12.84
C ASN A 171 -14.12 -0.89 12.52
N ASP A 172 -14.72 -2.07 12.55
CA ASP A 172 -14.04 -3.35 12.28
C ASP A 172 -13.98 -3.73 10.79
N SER A 173 -14.22 -2.77 9.88
CA SER A 173 -14.30 -3.05 8.44
C SER A 173 -13.50 -2.08 7.58
N ILE A 174 -13.05 -2.59 6.45
CA ILE A 174 -12.36 -1.83 5.40
C ILE A 174 -13.30 -1.77 4.20
N ILE A 175 -13.71 -0.56 3.81
CA ILE A 175 -14.74 -0.35 2.78
C ILE A 175 -14.09 0.28 1.56
N ALA A 176 -14.28 -0.35 0.39
CA ALA A 176 -13.81 0.20 -0.87
C ALA A 176 -14.53 1.53 -1.18
N ASP A 177 -13.76 2.52 -1.61
CA ASP A 177 -14.20 3.89 -1.91
C ASP A 177 -14.18 4.14 -3.42
N LYS A 178 -12.99 4.17 -4.01
CA LYS A 178 -12.79 4.48 -5.43
C LYS A 178 -11.82 3.50 -6.08
N MET A 179 -12.05 3.27 -7.36
CA MET A 179 -11.19 2.47 -8.21
C MET A 179 -10.62 3.31 -9.34
N TYR A 180 -9.33 3.20 -9.59
CA TYR A 180 -8.60 3.87 -10.65
C TYR A 180 -7.98 2.83 -11.56
N LYS A 181 -8.34 2.85 -12.84
CA LYS A 181 -7.75 1.99 -13.85
C LYS A 181 -6.83 2.82 -14.76
N SER A 182 -5.60 2.36 -14.97
CA SER A 182 -4.62 3.00 -15.84
C SER A 182 -3.83 1.98 -16.62
N ASN A 183 -3.60 2.25 -17.90
CA ASN A 183 -2.69 1.44 -18.74
C ASN A 183 -1.22 1.79 -18.50
N LEU A 184 -0.95 2.85 -17.72
CA LEU A 184 0.38 3.32 -17.39
C LEU A 184 0.63 3.19 -15.90
N HIS A 185 1.74 2.56 -15.55
CA HIS A 185 2.18 2.42 -14.17
C HIS A 185 2.29 3.80 -13.49
N HIS A 186 1.28 4.17 -12.70
CA HIS A 186 1.23 5.28 -11.74
C HIS A 186 1.67 6.69 -12.15
N LYS A 187 2.27 6.89 -13.28
CA LYS A 187 2.94 8.16 -13.54
C LYS A 187 1.99 9.33 -13.80
N LYS A 188 0.72 9.06 -14.12
CA LYS A 188 -0.22 10.15 -14.44
C LYS A 188 -1.65 9.82 -13.98
N LYS A 189 -1.97 10.08 -12.71
CA LYS A 189 -3.31 9.90 -12.14
C LYS A 189 -4.43 10.55 -12.97
N TRP A 190 -4.17 11.64 -13.66
CA TRP A 190 -5.14 12.36 -14.50
C TRP A 190 -5.51 11.61 -15.79
N LEU A 191 -4.76 10.58 -16.18
CA LEU A 191 -5.11 9.68 -17.29
C LEU A 191 -5.85 8.42 -16.83
N ALA A 192 -5.99 8.21 -15.53
CA ALA A 192 -6.71 7.06 -15.00
C ALA A 192 -8.21 7.29 -15.10
N THR A 193 -8.94 6.29 -15.57
CA THR A 193 -10.39 6.28 -15.49
C THR A 193 -10.80 6.03 -14.04
N THR A 194 -11.50 6.97 -13.43
CA THR A 194 -12.06 6.80 -12.09
C THR A 194 -13.43 6.16 -12.19
N ARG A 195 -13.69 5.15 -11.36
CA ARG A 195 -14.98 4.48 -11.19
C ARG A 195 -15.31 4.41 -9.71
N GLU A 196 -16.58 4.33 -9.39
CA GLU A 196 -16.97 3.87 -8.06
C GLU A 196 -16.45 2.46 -7.86
N ALA A 197 -15.86 2.20 -6.69
CA ALA A 197 -15.41 0.86 -6.37
C ALA A 197 -16.63 -0.04 -6.18
N TYR A 198 -16.42 -1.32 -6.45
CA TYR A 198 -17.42 -2.33 -6.08
C TYR A 198 -17.77 -2.20 -4.59
N ASN A 199 -18.99 -2.54 -4.22
CA ASN A 199 -19.42 -2.52 -2.82
C ASN A 199 -18.72 -3.65 -2.02
N ILE A 200 -17.41 -3.49 -1.84
CA ILE A 200 -16.56 -4.41 -1.10
C ILE A 200 -16.43 -3.88 0.32
N ARG A 201 -16.89 -4.69 1.26
CA ARG A 201 -16.68 -4.49 2.70
C ARG A 201 -15.90 -5.68 3.25
N MET A 202 -14.64 -5.49 3.57
CA MET A 202 -13.79 -6.50 4.20
C MET A 202 -13.93 -6.42 5.71
N VAL A 203 -14.22 -7.55 6.35
CA VAL A 203 -14.35 -7.67 7.81
C VAL A 203 -13.27 -8.61 8.32
N CYS A 204 -12.55 -8.19 9.35
CA CYS A 204 -11.52 -9.02 9.98
C CYS A 204 -12.16 -10.24 10.66
N LYS A 205 -11.54 -11.41 10.52
CA LYS A 205 -11.97 -12.70 11.06
C LYS A 205 -10.87 -13.30 11.96
N PRO A 206 -10.76 -12.84 13.21
CA PRO A 206 -9.68 -13.25 14.11
C PRO A 206 -9.76 -14.73 14.53
N THR A 207 -10.88 -15.42 14.23
CA THR A 207 -11.05 -16.86 14.47
C THR A 207 -10.36 -17.74 13.42
N LEU A 208 -9.88 -17.13 12.33
CA LEU A 208 -9.11 -17.85 11.31
C LEU A 208 -7.64 -17.88 11.70
N GLU A 209 -7.08 -19.08 11.65
CA GLU A 209 -5.65 -19.32 11.89
C GLU A 209 -4.88 -19.13 10.59
N VAL A 210 -3.67 -18.57 10.70
CA VAL A 210 -2.81 -18.24 9.56
C VAL A 210 -1.42 -18.80 9.80
N GLU A 211 -0.90 -19.52 8.83
CA GLU A 211 0.48 -20.00 8.79
C GLU A 211 1.19 -19.46 7.55
N GLU A 212 2.40 -18.93 7.73
CA GLU A 212 3.25 -18.47 6.63
C GLU A 212 4.06 -19.65 6.09
N GLU A 213 3.96 -19.90 4.80
CA GLU A 213 4.70 -20.94 4.12
C GLU A 213 5.46 -20.43 2.90
N PHE A 214 6.43 -21.23 2.47
CA PHE A 214 7.23 -20.95 1.29
C PHE A 214 7.31 -22.18 0.41
N ILE A 215 6.99 -21.99 -0.86
CA ILE A 215 7.22 -23.00 -1.89
C ILE A 215 8.35 -22.56 -2.82
N THR A 216 9.00 -23.53 -3.45
CA THR A 216 10.03 -23.25 -4.46
C THR A 216 9.46 -23.59 -5.83
N ILE A 217 9.32 -22.58 -6.70
CA ILE A 217 8.91 -22.74 -8.09
C ILE A 217 10.03 -22.21 -8.98
N GLU A 218 10.53 -23.05 -9.86
CA GLU A 218 11.63 -22.69 -10.79
C GLU A 218 12.84 -22.07 -10.08
N GLY A 219 13.19 -22.57 -8.88
CA GLY A 219 14.30 -22.05 -8.09
C GLY A 219 14.01 -20.76 -7.30
N HIS A 220 12.83 -20.18 -7.45
CA HIS A 220 12.40 -19.00 -6.69
C HIS A 220 11.57 -19.41 -5.47
N LYS A 221 11.94 -18.87 -4.30
CA LYS A 221 11.21 -19.04 -3.06
C LYS A 221 10.01 -18.08 -3.06
N ILE A 222 8.79 -18.61 -3.11
CA ILE A 222 7.55 -17.85 -3.16
C ILE A 222 6.84 -18.01 -1.83
N LYS A 223 6.52 -16.89 -1.20
CA LYS A 223 5.75 -16.82 0.03
C LYS A 223 4.26 -16.92 -0.27
N HIS A 224 3.56 -17.69 0.54
CA HIS A 224 2.10 -17.77 0.57
C HIS A 224 1.63 -18.00 2.01
N TYR A 225 0.33 -17.92 2.25
CA TYR A 225 -0.26 -18.16 3.55
C TYR A 225 -1.30 -19.27 3.48
N ILE A 226 -1.31 -20.11 4.50
CA ILE A 226 -2.29 -21.16 4.69
C ILE A 226 -3.31 -20.68 5.72
N VAL A 227 -4.59 -20.81 5.41
CA VAL A 227 -5.70 -20.40 6.27
C VAL A 227 -6.55 -21.61 6.64
N THR A 228 -6.82 -21.75 7.95
CA THR A 228 -7.69 -22.79 8.53
C THR A 228 -8.67 -22.17 9.53
N GLY A 229 -9.63 -22.97 10.01
CA GLY A 229 -10.58 -22.54 11.03
C GLY A 229 -12.00 -22.33 10.50
N GLU A 230 -12.77 -21.50 11.20
CA GLU A 230 -14.16 -21.22 10.85
C GLU A 230 -14.53 -19.76 11.12
N PHE A 231 -15.50 -19.24 10.39
CA PHE A 231 -15.94 -17.85 10.51
C PHE A 231 -17.40 -17.65 10.12
N LEU A 232 -18.01 -16.58 10.65
CA LEU A 232 -19.37 -16.19 10.28
C LEU A 232 -19.37 -15.29 9.05
N LEU A 233 -20.34 -15.52 8.13
CA LEU A 233 -20.56 -14.71 6.92
C LEU A 233 -21.12 -13.30 7.19
N LYS A 234 -21.38 -12.94 8.44
CA LYS A 234 -21.95 -11.64 8.81
C LYS A 234 -20.87 -10.63 9.18
#